data_1d4bfb69a533a7b25765d5b2d6aef063
#
_entry.id   1d4bfb69a533a7b25765d5b2d6aef063
#
_cell.length_a   1.000
_cell.length_b   1.000
_cell.length_c   1.000
_cell.angle_alpha   90.00
_cell.angle_beta   90.00
_cell.angle_gamma   90.00
#
_symmetry.space_group_name_H-M   'P 1'
#
loop_
_entity.id
_entity.type
_entity.pdbx_description
1 polymer ?
#
loop_
_entity_poly.entity_id
_entity_poly.type
_entity_poly.pdbx_seq_one_letter_code
_entity_poly.pdbx_strand_id
1 'polypeptide(L)'
;KTGRLDPADVKSLLEFKELRDKLYARDYALGATVTASQTRGNDKKFSPSNMTDGNIETYWAVEDDNLTPTAVITLPKPATFDVIRLREQTRLGQRVDSFNIDAFVNGKWVCIDNEGKTIGNQVMRRLNRPITTQKLRLRITGSQATPCISEFSLFRQPAGAVRPSIFRRGDNLVIIADGKNKILYTTDGSEPKAGSPVYSQGAKFTESGIVKARCQFSNGKLGPVSQAKFGISKTGWKVKTATSGNAAAALDDNPETSWLAKAEAPQSFVVDMGKPYQVSSFSYLPRQDGKTSGMTDKYQFE
;
A
#
# COMPACT_ATOMS: atom_id res chain seq x y z
N LYS A 1 -30.68 1.47 -12.81
CA LYS A 1 -29.21 1.55 -12.75
C LYS A 1 -28.74 1.72 -14.19
N THR A 2 -28.04 2.84 -14.51
CA THR A 2 -27.70 3.23 -15.89
C THR A 2 -26.45 2.52 -16.42
N GLY A 3 -25.72 1.75 -15.60
CA GLY A 3 -24.42 1.15 -15.97
C GLY A 3 -23.29 2.17 -16.20
N ARG A 4 -23.54 3.45 -15.94
CA ARG A 4 -22.51 4.49 -16.04
C ARG A 4 -21.75 4.62 -14.73
N LEU A 5 -20.41 4.76 -14.83
CA LEU A 5 -19.57 5.09 -13.70
C LEU A 5 -19.76 6.54 -13.26
N ASP A 6 -19.58 6.82 -11.98
CA ASP A 6 -19.53 8.19 -11.47
C ASP A 6 -18.35 8.96 -12.12
N PRO A 7 -18.54 10.23 -12.51
CA PRO A 7 -17.45 11.03 -13.10
C PRO A 7 -16.21 11.14 -12.23
N ALA A 8 -16.35 11.14 -10.91
CA ALA A 8 -15.19 11.15 -9.99
C ALA A 8 -14.40 9.84 -10.05
N ASP A 9 -15.09 8.70 -10.17
CA ASP A 9 -14.47 7.39 -10.33
C ASP A 9 -13.75 7.29 -11.67
N VAL A 10 -14.38 7.77 -12.75
CA VAL A 10 -13.75 7.83 -14.09
C VAL A 10 -12.47 8.65 -14.04
N LYS A 11 -12.49 9.83 -13.42
CA LYS A 11 -11.31 10.66 -13.24
C LYS A 11 -10.21 9.93 -12.47
N SER A 12 -10.54 9.29 -11.36
CA SER A 12 -9.59 8.53 -10.54
C SER A 12 -8.97 7.36 -11.30
N LEU A 13 -9.76 6.65 -12.10
CA LEU A 13 -9.29 5.54 -12.93
C LEU A 13 -8.35 6.03 -14.04
N LEU A 14 -8.63 7.17 -14.67
CA LEU A 14 -7.77 7.77 -15.70
C LEU A 14 -6.44 8.25 -15.09
N GLU A 15 -6.46 8.91 -13.95
CA GLU A 15 -5.25 9.29 -13.23
C GLU A 15 -4.41 8.07 -12.82
N PHE A 16 -5.05 7.02 -12.32
CA PHE A 16 -4.38 5.76 -12.00
C PHE A 16 -3.74 5.13 -13.25
N LYS A 17 -4.48 5.08 -14.37
CA LYS A 17 -3.96 4.58 -15.64
C LYS A 17 -2.71 5.35 -16.06
N GLU A 18 -2.76 6.68 -16.03
CA GLU A 18 -1.62 7.53 -16.41
C GLU A 18 -0.38 7.27 -15.52
N LEU A 19 -0.57 7.19 -14.21
CA LEU A 19 0.52 6.89 -13.28
C LEU A 19 1.10 5.49 -13.49
N ARG A 20 0.25 4.50 -13.70
CA ARG A 20 0.64 3.12 -14.01
C ARG A 20 1.45 3.07 -15.31
N ASP A 21 0.97 3.70 -16.36
CA ASP A 21 1.63 3.69 -17.67
C ASP A 21 3.00 4.38 -17.60
N LYS A 22 3.12 5.47 -16.82
CA LYS A 22 4.41 6.13 -16.54
C LYS A 22 5.36 5.24 -15.72
N LEU A 23 4.85 4.51 -14.72
CA LEU A 23 5.65 3.60 -13.88
C LEU A 23 6.26 2.48 -14.73
N TYR A 24 5.44 1.86 -15.57
CA TYR A 24 5.85 0.71 -16.39
C TYR A 24 6.44 1.09 -17.76
N ALA A 25 6.57 2.38 -18.06
CA ALA A 25 7.12 2.85 -19.35
C ALA A 25 8.53 2.34 -19.64
N ARG A 26 9.29 1.99 -18.58
CA ARG A 26 10.64 1.47 -18.71
C ARG A 26 10.97 0.49 -17.59
N ASP A 27 11.28 -0.73 -17.97
CA ASP A 27 11.92 -1.72 -17.09
C ASP A 27 13.44 -1.63 -17.25
N TYR A 28 14.14 -1.27 -16.16
CA TYR A 28 15.61 -1.13 -16.18
C TYR A 28 16.32 -2.48 -16.12
N ALA A 29 15.64 -3.56 -15.74
CA ALA A 29 16.20 -4.90 -15.70
C ALA A 29 16.01 -5.68 -17.01
N LEU A 30 15.18 -5.17 -17.93
CA LEU A 30 14.94 -5.86 -19.21
C LEU A 30 16.25 -6.04 -19.98
N GLY A 31 16.55 -7.28 -20.36
CA GLY A 31 17.78 -7.66 -21.05
C GLY A 31 19.05 -7.63 -20.20
N ALA A 32 18.92 -7.58 -18.86
CA ALA A 32 20.06 -7.69 -17.97
C ALA A 32 20.71 -9.09 -18.06
N THR A 33 22.03 -9.13 -17.87
CA THR A 33 22.73 -10.41 -17.71
C THR A 33 22.51 -10.95 -16.31
N VAL A 34 22.09 -12.22 -16.21
CA VAL A 34 21.86 -12.86 -14.92
C VAL A 34 22.77 -14.08 -14.77
N THR A 35 23.47 -14.13 -13.64
CA THR A 35 24.21 -15.33 -13.19
C THR A 35 23.59 -15.85 -11.92
N ALA A 36 23.41 -17.15 -11.81
CA ALA A 36 22.79 -17.77 -10.65
C ALA A 36 23.70 -18.83 -10.02
N SER A 37 23.43 -19.16 -8.77
CA SER A 37 24.14 -20.21 -8.05
C SER A 37 23.99 -21.59 -8.73
N GLN A 38 22.87 -21.79 -9.44
CA GLN A 38 22.54 -23.05 -10.11
C GLN A 38 21.50 -22.82 -11.20
N THR A 39 21.49 -23.69 -12.20
CA THR A 39 20.46 -23.80 -13.25
C THR A 39 20.05 -25.27 -13.40
N ARG A 40 18.77 -25.56 -13.35
CA ARG A 40 18.22 -26.92 -13.44
C ARG A 40 18.71 -27.63 -14.70
N GLY A 41 19.35 -28.76 -14.50
CA GLY A 41 19.90 -29.59 -15.58
C GLY A 41 20.92 -28.89 -16.48
N ASN A 42 21.43 -27.72 -16.12
CA ASN A 42 22.15 -26.81 -17.02
C ASN A 42 21.41 -26.53 -18.33
N ASP A 43 20.08 -26.71 -18.33
CA ASP A 43 19.22 -26.54 -19.50
C ASP A 43 18.88 -25.06 -19.72
N LYS A 44 19.05 -24.61 -20.96
CA LYS A 44 18.69 -23.23 -21.38
C LYS A 44 17.23 -22.87 -21.12
N LYS A 45 16.33 -23.87 -21.09
CA LYS A 45 14.92 -23.70 -20.75
C LYS A 45 14.73 -23.06 -19.38
N PHE A 46 15.62 -23.33 -18.44
CA PHE A 46 15.58 -22.84 -17.07
C PHE A 46 16.66 -21.78 -16.77
N SER A 47 17.16 -21.14 -17.83
CA SER A 47 18.23 -20.14 -17.73
C SER A 47 17.88 -19.01 -16.77
N PRO A 48 18.86 -18.52 -15.98
CA PRO A 48 18.66 -17.31 -15.16
C PRO A 48 18.27 -16.07 -15.97
N SER A 49 18.66 -15.97 -17.26
CA SER A 49 18.28 -14.88 -18.15
C SER A 49 16.76 -14.75 -18.39
N ASN A 50 16.03 -15.83 -18.18
CA ASN A 50 14.56 -15.84 -18.28
C ASN A 50 13.90 -14.88 -17.28
N MET A 51 14.58 -14.52 -16.19
CA MET A 51 14.04 -13.55 -15.23
C MET A 51 14.01 -12.10 -15.76
N THR A 52 14.70 -11.82 -16.85
CA THR A 52 14.86 -10.46 -17.39
C THR A 52 14.59 -10.37 -18.90
N ASP A 53 13.94 -11.38 -19.47
CA ASP A 53 13.63 -11.46 -20.90
C ASP A 53 12.29 -10.77 -21.29
N GLY A 54 11.48 -10.39 -20.28
CA GLY A 54 10.17 -9.77 -20.48
C GLY A 54 9.05 -10.76 -20.84
N ASN A 55 9.29 -12.05 -20.69
CA ASN A 55 8.34 -13.11 -21.00
C ASN A 55 7.95 -13.89 -19.75
N ILE A 56 6.74 -13.67 -19.24
CA ILE A 56 6.21 -14.32 -18.04
C ILE A 56 6.04 -15.84 -18.14
N GLU A 57 6.12 -16.39 -19.34
CA GLU A 57 5.99 -17.83 -19.59
C GLU A 57 7.31 -18.59 -19.38
N THR A 58 8.44 -17.90 -19.53
CA THR A 58 9.78 -18.42 -19.23
C THR A 58 10.11 -18.22 -17.76
N TYR A 59 11.03 -19.02 -17.22
CA TYR A 59 11.42 -18.90 -15.82
C TYR A 59 12.79 -19.51 -15.56
N TRP A 60 13.45 -18.97 -14.53
CA TRP A 60 14.62 -19.60 -13.93
C TRP A 60 14.20 -20.63 -12.89
N ALA A 61 14.86 -21.78 -12.88
CA ALA A 61 14.72 -22.79 -11.84
C ALA A 61 16.07 -23.44 -11.52
N VAL A 62 16.18 -24.02 -10.32
CA VAL A 62 17.33 -24.77 -9.81
C VAL A 62 16.95 -26.23 -9.57
N GLU A 63 17.88 -27.07 -9.13
CA GLU A 63 17.59 -28.45 -8.77
C GLU A 63 16.66 -28.54 -7.55
N ASP A 64 15.99 -29.69 -7.41
CA ASP A 64 14.91 -29.85 -6.43
C ASP A 64 15.36 -29.79 -4.96
N ASP A 65 16.64 -30.01 -4.69
CA ASP A 65 17.27 -29.93 -3.37
C ASP A 65 17.70 -28.50 -2.97
N ASN A 66 17.71 -27.58 -3.91
CA ASN A 66 18.13 -26.21 -3.66
C ASN A 66 16.93 -25.28 -3.42
N LEU A 67 16.57 -25.09 -2.16
CA LEU A 67 15.43 -24.26 -1.74
C LEU A 67 15.79 -22.79 -1.45
N THR A 68 17.09 -22.44 -1.42
CA THR A 68 17.58 -21.09 -1.09
C THR A 68 18.60 -20.57 -2.11
N PRO A 69 18.29 -20.62 -3.41
CA PRO A 69 19.23 -20.20 -4.43
C PRO A 69 19.42 -18.67 -4.47
N THR A 70 20.51 -18.26 -5.13
CA THR A 70 20.82 -16.85 -5.36
C THR A 70 21.04 -16.57 -6.83
N ALA A 71 20.66 -15.35 -7.26
CA ALA A 71 20.93 -14.86 -8.60
C ALA A 71 21.46 -13.42 -8.54
N VAL A 72 22.46 -13.13 -9.38
CA VAL A 72 23.05 -11.79 -9.54
C VAL A 72 22.60 -11.24 -10.89
N ILE A 73 21.93 -10.11 -10.85
CA ILE A 73 21.43 -9.37 -12.00
C ILE A 73 22.39 -8.22 -12.29
N THR A 74 22.99 -8.20 -13.49
CA THR A 74 23.89 -7.14 -13.95
C THR A 74 23.18 -6.35 -15.04
N LEU A 75 22.79 -5.12 -14.73
CA LEU A 75 22.10 -4.23 -15.66
C LEU A 75 23.02 -3.82 -16.82
N PRO A 76 22.49 -3.54 -18.01
CA PRO A 76 23.30 -3.06 -19.15
C PRO A 76 24.09 -1.79 -18.84
N LYS A 77 23.54 -0.93 -17.98
CA LYS A 77 24.18 0.28 -17.45
C LYS A 77 23.64 0.59 -16.06
N PRO A 78 24.34 1.38 -15.24
CA PRO A 78 23.83 1.82 -13.95
C PRO A 78 22.45 2.48 -14.10
N ALA A 79 21.50 2.11 -13.24
CA ALA A 79 20.14 2.65 -13.25
C ALA A 79 19.74 3.10 -11.84
N THR A 80 18.88 4.13 -11.79
CA THR A 80 18.24 4.61 -10.56
C THR A 80 16.81 4.13 -10.54
N PHE A 81 16.45 3.36 -9.53
CA PHE A 81 15.11 2.79 -9.34
C PHE A 81 14.69 2.86 -7.87
N ASP A 82 13.41 2.68 -7.61
CA ASP A 82 12.81 2.60 -6.28
C ASP A 82 11.65 1.60 -6.19
N VAL A 83 11.34 0.91 -7.28
CA VAL A 83 10.33 -0.15 -7.31
C VAL A 83 10.94 -1.41 -7.93
N ILE A 84 10.79 -2.53 -7.25
CA ILE A 84 11.22 -3.85 -7.69
C ILE A 84 9.97 -4.71 -7.84
N ARG A 85 9.83 -5.40 -8.97
CA ARG A 85 8.77 -6.37 -9.20
C ARG A 85 9.38 -7.75 -9.37
N LEU A 86 8.80 -8.74 -8.69
CA LEU A 86 9.12 -10.15 -8.87
C LEU A 86 7.86 -10.92 -9.26
N ARG A 87 8.04 -12.00 -10.02
CA ARG A 87 6.99 -12.97 -10.33
C ARG A 87 7.52 -14.39 -10.27
N GLU A 88 6.70 -15.31 -9.77
CA GLU A 88 6.90 -16.75 -9.92
C GLU A 88 6.10 -17.28 -11.11
N GLN A 89 6.52 -18.41 -11.64
CA GLN A 89 5.74 -19.20 -12.59
C GLN A 89 4.61 -19.92 -11.85
N THR A 90 3.50 -19.22 -11.63
CA THR A 90 2.39 -19.69 -10.77
C THR A 90 1.61 -20.89 -11.33
N ARG A 91 1.78 -21.23 -12.61
CA ARG A 91 1.27 -22.51 -13.14
C ARG A 91 1.89 -23.72 -12.45
N LEU A 92 3.08 -23.56 -11.87
CA LEU A 92 3.78 -24.58 -11.08
C LEU A 92 3.53 -24.47 -9.57
N GLY A 93 2.69 -23.52 -9.16
CA GLY A 93 2.40 -23.19 -7.77
C GLY A 93 3.27 -22.07 -7.22
N GLN A 94 2.78 -21.40 -6.17
CA GLN A 94 3.57 -20.46 -5.39
C GLN A 94 4.49 -21.24 -4.46
N ARG A 95 5.79 -20.92 -4.43
CA ARG A 95 6.82 -21.72 -3.76
C ARG A 95 7.69 -20.92 -2.81
N VAL A 96 7.94 -19.64 -3.13
CA VAL A 96 8.80 -18.78 -2.33
C VAL A 96 8.05 -18.24 -1.11
N ASP A 97 8.62 -18.44 0.07
CA ASP A 97 8.10 -17.94 1.36
C ASP A 97 8.80 -16.65 1.80
N SER A 98 10.10 -16.53 1.46
CA SER A 98 10.89 -15.35 1.84
C SER A 98 12.07 -15.14 0.90
N PHE A 99 12.43 -13.87 0.73
CA PHE A 99 13.57 -13.45 -0.09
C PHE A 99 14.15 -12.13 0.42
N ASN A 100 15.41 -11.89 0.07
CA ASN A 100 16.09 -10.61 0.28
C ASN A 100 16.66 -10.08 -1.04
N ILE A 101 16.77 -8.76 -1.14
CA ILE A 101 17.39 -8.10 -2.29
C ILE A 101 18.55 -7.24 -1.80
N ASP A 102 19.71 -7.44 -2.42
CA ASP A 102 20.89 -6.63 -2.17
C ASP A 102 21.24 -5.82 -3.42
N ALA A 103 21.81 -4.63 -3.24
CA ALA A 103 22.41 -3.80 -4.28
C ALA A 103 23.93 -3.69 -4.05
N PHE A 104 24.70 -3.70 -5.14
CA PHE A 104 26.14 -3.47 -5.07
C PHE A 104 26.41 -1.98 -5.16
N VAL A 105 26.79 -1.36 -4.05
CA VAL A 105 26.98 0.08 -3.92
C VAL A 105 28.34 0.36 -3.25
N ASN A 106 29.13 1.24 -3.82
CA ASN A 106 30.45 1.62 -3.30
C ASN A 106 31.36 0.41 -3.01
N GLY A 107 31.40 -0.55 -3.93
CA GLY A 107 32.27 -1.72 -3.85
C GLY A 107 31.81 -2.83 -2.90
N LYS A 108 30.62 -2.75 -2.32
CA LYS A 108 30.07 -3.77 -1.40
C LYS A 108 28.59 -4.04 -1.60
N TRP A 109 28.16 -5.24 -1.21
CA TRP A 109 26.76 -5.60 -1.17
C TRP A 109 26.06 -4.97 0.04
N VAL A 110 24.94 -4.30 -0.20
CA VAL A 110 24.09 -3.68 0.81
C VAL A 110 22.68 -4.25 0.65
N CYS A 111 22.13 -4.80 1.71
CA CYS A 111 20.74 -5.25 1.69
C CYS A 111 19.81 -4.03 1.59
N ILE A 112 18.97 -4.01 0.57
CA ILE A 112 18.03 -2.91 0.28
C ILE A 112 16.58 -3.31 0.55
N ASP A 113 16.30 -4.61 0.63
CA ASP A 113 15.01 -5.17 1.05
C ASP A 113 15.25 -6.51 1.74
N ASN A 114 14.91 -6.61 3.03
CA ASN A 114 15.01 -7.82 3.85
C ASN A 114 13.66 -8.29 4.41
N GLU A 115 12.58 -7.71 3.95
CA GLU A 115 11.22 -8.02 4.37
C GLU A 115 10.42 -8.74 3.28
N GLY A 116 11.11 -9.27 2.28
CA GLY A 116 10.48 -10.03 1.21
C GLY A 116 9.85 -11.31 1.76
N LYS A 117 8.57 -11.51 1.47
CA LYS A 117 7.79 -12.71 1.80
C LYS A 117 7.46 -13.46 0.52
N THR A 118 6.26 -13.98 0.40
CA THR A 118 5.80 -14.68 -0.80
C THR A 118 5.88 -13.79 -2.04
N ILE A 119 6.18 -14.39 -3.18
CA ILE A 119 6.20 -13.71 -4.48
C ILE A 119 4.87 -13.93 -5.23
N GLY A 120 4.51 -15.19 -5.49
CA GLY A 120 3.30 -15.55 -6.22
C GLY A 120 3.24 -14.98 -7.63
N ASN A 121 2.02 -14.69 -8.12
CA ASN A 121 1.84 -14.11 -9.44
C ASN A 121 2.57 -12.77 -9.62
N GLN A 122 2.61 -11.95 -8.58
CA GLN A 122 3.37 -10.71 -8.58
C GLN A 122 3.52 -10.16 -7.16
N VAL A 123 4.71 -9.74 -6.81
CA VAL A 123 4.97 -8.87 -5.67
C VAL A 123 5.68 -7.61 -6.14
N MET A 124 5.28 -6.46 -5.59
CA MET A 124 5.95 -5.19 -5.82
C MET A 124 6.54 -4.69 -4.51
N ARG A 125 7.84 -4.42 -4.53
CA ARG A 125 8.59 -3.89 -3.39
C ARG A 125 8.95 -2.44 -3.68
N ARG A 126 8.52 -1.53 -2.83
CA ARG A 126 8.88 -0.13 -2.89
C ARG A 126 10.01 0.15 -1.91
N LEU A 127 11.10 0.70 -2.39
CA LEU A 127 12.22 1.10 -1.55
C LEU A 127 11.95 2.46 -0.89
N ASN A 128 12.43 2.63 0.34
CA ASN A 128 12.29 3.89 1.09
C ASN A 128 13.01 5.08 0.42
N ARG A 129 13.94 4.81 -0.46
CA ARG A 129 14.67 5.80 -1.26
C ARG A 129 15.15 5.18 -2.57
N PRO A 130 15.32 6.00 -3.62
CA PRO A 130 15.94 5.53 -4.85
C PRO A 130 17.36 5.01 -4.62
N ILE A 131 17.69 3.94 -5.31
CA ILE A 131 19.01 3.34 -5.32
C ILE A 131 19.57 3.43 -6.74
N THR A 132 20.83 3.82 -6.88
CA THR A 132 21.56 3.78 -8.14
C THR A 132 22.61 2.66 -8.07
N THR A 133 22.47 1.67 -8.93
CA THR A 133 23.45 0.57 -9.04
C THR A 133 23.41 -0.06 -10.42
N GLN A 134 24.44 -0.85 -10.75
CA GLN A 134 24.46 -1.71 -11.93
C GLN A 134 24.28 -3.17 -11.57
N LYS A 135 24.47 -3.57 -10.29
CA LYS A 135 24.37 -4.97 -9.89
C LYS A 135 23.43 -5.14 -8.70
N LEU A 136 22.54 -6.13 -8.82
CA LEU A 136 21.66 -6.58 -7.74
C LEU A 136 21.85 -8.05 -7.49
N ARG A 137 21.45 -8.50 -6.31
CA ARG A 137 21.40 -9.92 -5.97
C ARG A 137 20.06 -10.24 -5.34
N LEU A 138 19.34 -11.19 -5.93
CA LEU A 138 18.20 -11.84 -5.34
C LEU A 138 18.67 -13.05 -4.55
N ARG A 139 18.29 -13.14 -3.29
CA ARG A 139 18.52 -14.31 -2.43
C ARG A 139 17.17 -14.83 -1.97
N ILE A 140 16.81 -16.03 -2.42
CA ILE A 140 15.69 -16.75 -1.82
C ILE A 140 16.16 -17.25 -0.45
N THR A 141 15.43 -16.93 0.60
CA THR A 141 15.77 -17.29 1.98
C THR A 141 14.87 -18.35 2.57
N GLY A 142 13.76 -18.67 1.89
CA GLY A 142 12.86 -19.78 2.22
C GLY A 142 11.91 -20.08 1.07
N SER A 143 11.70 -21.38 0.82
CA SER A 143 10.71 -21.85 -0.14
C SER A 143 10.23 -23.26 0.23
N GLN A 144 8.97 -23.60 -0.12
CA GLN A 144 8.36 -24.91 0.13
C GLN A 144 8.74 -25.95 -0.94
N ALA A 145 9.14 -25.50 -2.11
CA ALA A 145 9.61 -26.30 -3.23
C ALA A 145 10.57 -25.45 -4.08
N THR A 146 11.24 -26.07 -5.05
CA THR A 146 12.16 -25.41 -5.97
C THR A 146 11.60 -24.09 -6.51
N PRO A 147 12.23 -22.94 -6.23
CA PRO A 147 11.80 -21.66 -6.76
C PRO A 147 11.79 -21.64 -8.29
N CYS A 148 10.75 -21.03 -8.86
CA CYS A 148 10.58 -20.85 -10.30
C CYS A 148 10.27 -19.37 -10.57
N ILE A 149 11.30 -18.56 -10.79
CA ILE A 149 11.17 -17.11 -10.94
C ILE A 149 11.05 -16.74 -12.41
N SER A 150 9.89 -16.18 -12.80
CA SER A 150 9.63 -15.77 -14.19
C SER A 150 10.06 -14.34 -14.50
N GLU A 151 10.00 -13.44 -13.51
CA GLU A 151 10.34 -12.04 -13.74
C GLU A 151 11.06 -11.39 -12.56
N PHE A 152 12.09 -10.59 -12.89
CA PHE A 152 12.73 -9.61 -12.04
C PHE A 152 12.78 -8.28 -12.79
N SER A 153 12.03 -7.30 -12.34
CA SER A 153 11.88 -6.01 -13.02
C SER A 153 12.19 -4.85 -12.10
N LEU A 154 12.69 -3.76 -12.66
CA LEU A 154 13.06 -2.55 -11.94
C LEU A 154 12.40 -1.33 -12.58
N PHE A 155 11.71 -0.53 -11.74
CA PHE A 155 11.03 0.67 -12.19
C PHE A 155 11.44 1.88 -11.36
N ARG A 156 11.24 3.04 -11.94
CA ARG A 156 11.36 4.32 -11.26
C ARG A 156 9.97 4.92 -11.09
N GLN A 157 9.58 5.19 -9.85
CA GLN A 157 8.32 5.85 -9.58
C GLN A 157 8.29 7.23 -10.26
N PRO A 158 7.22 7.56 -11.00
CA PRO A 158 7.10 8.88 -11.63
C PRO A 158 7.19 9.99 -10.57
N ALA A 159 7.90 11.05 -10.89
CA ALA A 159 7.91 12.24 -10.06
C ALA A 159 6.46 12.77 -9.93
N GLY A 160 6.01 12.98 -8.69
CA GLY A 160 4.65 13.42 -8.44
C GLY A 160 3.63 12.31 -8.17
N ALA A 161 4.01 11.04 -8.23
CA ALA A 161 3.10 9.92 -7.92
C ALA A 161 2.82 9.73 -6.42
N VAL A 162 3.60 10.36 -5.55
CA VAL A 162 3.45 10.21 -4.09
C VAL A 162 2.22 10.96 -3.62
N ARG A 163 1.21 10.20 -3.16
CA ARG A 163 0.01 10.73 -2.52
C ARG A 163 0.10 10.51 -1.00
N PRO A 164 -0.11 11.53 -0.17
CA PRO A 164 -0.23 11.32 1.27
C PRO A 164 -1.46 10.49 1.61
N SER A 165 -1.34 9.60 2.59
CA SER A 165 -2.48 8.97 3.26
C SER A 165 -2.89 9.85 4.44
N ILE A 166 -4.19 10.10 4.60
CA ILE A 166 -4.73 11.01 5.63
C ILE A 166 -5.72 10.22 6.48
N PHE A 167 -5.48 10.14 7.77
CA PHE A 167 -6.40 9.53 8.72
C PHE A 167 -6.31 10.22 10.08
N ARG A 168 -7.20 9.88 11.00
CA ARG A 168 -7.23 10.43 12.35
C ARG A 168 -7.19 9.29 13.37
N ARG A 169 -6.39 9.48 14.43
CA ARG A 169 -6.35 8.60 15.60
C ARG A 169 -6.70 9.41 16.85
N GLY A 170 -7.91 9.20 17.38
CA GLY A 170 -8.47 10.09 18.36
C GLY A 170 -8.55 11.52 17.79
N ASP A 171 -7.92 12.49 18.47
CA ASP A 171 -7.84 13.89 18.03
C ASP A 171 -6.66 14.16 17.08
N ASN A 172 -5.72 13.22 16.97
CA ASN A 172 -4.51 13.47 16.21
C ASN A 172 -4.73 13.20 14.72
N LEU A 173 -4.49 14.22 13.92
CA LEU A 173 -4.38 14.08 12.47
C LEU A 173 -3.07 13.37 12.15
N VAL A 174 -3.14 12.35 11.34
CA VAL A 174 -1.98 11.58 10.88
C VAL A 174 -1.94 11.66 9.36
N ILE A 175 -0.86 12.22 8.82
CA ILE A 175 -0.63 12.30 7.38
C ILE A 175 0.70 11.62 7.09
N ILE A 176 0.66 10.58 6.28
CA ILE A 176 1.83 9.78 5.92
C ILE A 176 2.06 9.87 4.42
N ALA A 177 3.30 10.10 4.03
CA ALA A 177 3.74 9.99 2.65
C ALA A 177 5.10 9.32 2.59
N ASP A 178 5.36 8.59 1.50
CA ASP A 178 6.66 7.98 1.28
C ASP A 178 7.73 9.02 1.00
N GLY A 179 8.93 8.76 1.51
CA GLY A 179 10.11 9.62 1.32
C GLY A 179 10.15 10.82 2.27
N LYS A 180 11.22 11.59 2.16
CA LYS A 180 11.47 12.80 2.98
C LYS A 180 10.90 14.07 2.33
N ASN A 181 9.66 14.01 1.83
CA ASN A 181 9.03 15.18 1.22
C ASN A 181 8.30 16.02 2.28
N LYS A 182 8.27 17.34 2.09
CA LYS A 182 7.37 18.18 2.89
C LYS A 182 5.94 17.82 2.54
N ILE A 183 5.08 17.69 3.55
CA ILE A 183 3.65 17.48 3.37
C ILE A 183 2.96 18.81 3.66
N LEU A 184 2.37 19.39 2.64
CA LEU A 184 1.51 20.59 2.78
C LEU A 184 0.07 20.12 3.01
N TYR A 185 -0.66 20.78 3.90
CA TYR A 185 -2.05 20.40 4.18
C TYR A 185 -2.94 21.61 4.45
N THR A 186 -4.25 21.38 4.37
CA THR A 186 -5.32 22.31 4.74
C THR A 186 -6.41 21.56 5.48
N THR A 187 -7.16 22.25 6.34
CA THR A 187 -8.24 21.67 7.14
C THR A 187 -9.61 22.27 6.80
N ASP A 188 -9.65 23.20 5.87
CA ASP A 188 -10.84 23.91 5.39
C ASP A 188 -11.38 23.40 4.05
N GLY A 189 -10.79 22.30 3.54
CA GLY A 189 -11.13 21.70 2.24
C GLY A 189 -10.55 22.45 1.03
N SER A 190 -9.81 23.54 1.20
CA SER A 190 -9.06 24.19 0.12
C SER A 190 -7.90 23.31 -0.37
N GLU A 191 -7.43 23.52 -1.60
CA GLU A 191 -6.27 22.78 -2.10
C GLU A 191 -4.97 23.31 -1.50
N PRO A 192 -4.11 22.45 -0.91
CA PRO A 192 -2.80 22.87 -0.45
C PRO A 192 -1.95 23.38 -1.61
N LYS A 193 -1.32 24.54 -1.44
CA LYS A 193 -0.45 25.22 -2.42
C LYS A 193 0.91 25.55 -1.80
N ALA A 194 1.84 26.01 -2.59
CA ALA A 194 3.10 26.52 -2.07
C ALA A 194 2.81 27.61 -1.00
N GLY A 195 3.38 27.45 0.21
CA GLY A 195 3.09 28.32 1.35
C GLY A 195 1.97 27.85 2.28
N SER A 196 1.22 26.79 1.93
CA SER A 196 0.30 26.16 2.89
C SER A 196 1.06 25.59 4.10
N PRO A 197 0.39 25.41 5.25
CA PRO A 197 0.99 24.80 6.43
C PRO A 197 1.69 23.49 6.13
N VAL A 198 2.86 23.31 6.73
CA VAL A 198 3.62 22.03 6.65
C VAL A 198 3.13 21.13 7.78
N TYR A 199 2.77 19.92 7.45
CA TYR A 199 2.36 18.93 8.44
C TYR A 199 3.53 18.56 9.35
N SER A 200 3.26 18.54 10.64
CA SER A 200 4.13 17.97 11.67
C SER A 200 3.37 16.93 12.50
N GLN A 201 4.06 15.95 12.99
CA GLN A 201 3.47 14.95 13.87
C GLN A 201 2.87 15.60 15.13
N GLY A 202 1.68 15.17 15.52
CA GLY A 202 0.94 15.73 16.66
C GLY A 202 -0.05 16.82 16.30
N ALA A 203 -0.18 17.19 15.03
CA ALA A 203 -1.27 18.08 14.59
C ALA A 203 -2.63 17.51 15.00
N LYS A 204 -3.51 18.35 15.55
CA LYS A 204 -4.86 17.94 15.96
C LYS A 204 -5.91 18.40 14.96
N PHE A 205 -6.94 17.57 14.80
CA PHE A 205 -8.14 17.92 14.04
C PHE A 205 -9.36 17.25 14.69
N THR A 206 -10.10 18.02 15.48
CA THR A 206 -11.23 17.54 16.29
C THR A 206 -12.58 17.82 15.65
N GLU A 207 -12.62 18.77 14.72
CA GLU A 207 -13.84 19.22 14.06
C GLU A 207 -14.24 18.27 12.91
N SER A 208 -15.47 18.46 12.43
CA SER A 208 -15.89 17.88 11.16
C SER A 208 -15.36 18.71 9.98
N GLY A 209 -14.97 18.05 8.90
CA GLY A 209 -14.51 18.78 7.72
C GLY A 209 -13.70 17.92 6.75
N ILE A 210 -13.15 18.57 5.74
CA ILE A 210 -12.31 17.93 4.74
C ILE A 210 -10.86 18.40 4.93
N VAL A 211 -10.00 17.44 5.20
CA VAL A 211 -8.55 17.66 5.21
C VAL A 211 -8.00 17.28 3.84
N LYS A 212 -7.22 18.17 3.25
CA LYS A 212 -6.46 17.88 2.02
C LYS A 212 -4.97 17.96 2.27
N ALA A 213 -4.21 17.12 1.60
CA ALA A 213 -2.76 17.14 1.71
C ALA A 213 -2.09 16.75 0.38
N ARG A 214 -0.88 17.24 0.18
CA ARG A 214 -0.01 16.89 -0.94
C ARG A 214 1.46 17.00 -0.55
N CYS A 215 2.31 16.26 -1.25
CA CYS A 215 3.76 16.40 -1.09
C CYS A 215 4.28 17.62 -1.85
N GLN A 216 5.28 18.30 -1.26
CA GLN A 216 6.16 19.22 -1.97
C GLN A 216 7.53 18.56 -2.10
N PHE A 217 7.98 18.34 -3.34
CA PHE A 217 9.26 17.74 -3.64
C PHE A 217 10.41 18.75 -3.48
N SER A 218 11.64 18.25 -3.37
CA SER A 218 12.85 19.08 -3.21
C SER A 218 13.07 20.10 -4.33
N ASN A 219 12.55 19.84 -5.53
CA ASN A 219 12.58 20.74 -6.68
C ASN A 219 11.42 21.76 -6.68
N GLY A 220 10.67 21.87 -5.57
CA GLY A 220 9.54 22.79 -5.42
C GLY A 220 8.22 22.32 -6.07
N LYS A 221 8.25 21.27 -6.91
CA LYS A 221 7.02 20.74 -7.55
C LYS A 221 6.07 20.17 -6.49
N LEU A 222 4.78 20.32 -6.77
CA LEU A 222 3.71 19.80 -5.92
C LEU A 222 3.21 18.48 -6.49
N GLY A 223 3.03 17.49 -5.60
CA GLY A 223 2.42 16.20 -5.90
C GLY A 223 0.90 16.28 -6.01
N PRO A 224 0.23 15.18 -6.35
CA PRO A 224 -1.22 15.13 -6.38
C PRO A 224 -1.83 15.30 -4.99
N VAL A 225 -3.06 15.84 -4.94
CA VAL A 225 -3.80 16.07 -3.69
C VAL A 225 -4.48 14.78 -3.26
N SER A 226 -4.35 14.46 -1.98
CA SER A 226 -5.21 13.53 -1.26
C SER A 226 -6.22 14.29 -0.43
N GLN A 227 -7.38 13.69 -0.18
CA GLN A 227 -8.37 14.23 0.73
C GLN A 227 -9.00 13.17 1.61
N ALA A 228 -9.38 13.56 2.83
CA ALA A 228 -10.17 12.75 3.73
C ALA A 228 -11.25 13.63 4.39
N LYS A 229 -12.47 13.08 4.50
CA LYS A 229 -13.57 13.71 5.21
C LYS A 229 -13.66 13.11 6.62
N PHE A 230 -13.72 13.95 7.60
CA PHE A 230 -13.86 13.55 9.01
C PHE A 230 -15.18 14.07 9.59
N GLY A 231 -15.79 13.27 10.44
CA GLY A 231 -16.80 13.72 11.37
C GLY A 231 -16.20 14.35 12.62
N ILE A 232 -17.03 14.75 13.56
CA ILE A 232 -16.62 15.23 14.89
C ILE A 232 -15.80 14.14 15.58
N SER A 233 -14.71 14.51 16.29
CA SER A 233 -13.94 13.55 17.07
C SER A 233 -14.79 12.92 18.18
N LYS A 234 -14.71 11.59 18.29
CA LYS A 234 -15.40 10.83 19.34
C LYS A 234 -14.60 10.75 20.66
N THR A 235 -13.47 11.47 20.74
CA THR A 235 -12.66 11.53 21.97
C THR A 235 -13.47 12.10 23.11
N GLY A 236 -13.59 11.34 24.20
CA GLY A 236 -14.39 11.73 25.36
C GLY A 236 -15.88 11.35 25.29
N TRP A 237 -16.36 10.85 24.15
CA TRP A 237 -17.71 10.32 24.06
C TRP A 237 -17.89 9.07 24.94
N LYS A 238 -19.04 8.94 25.55
CA LYS A 238 -19.35 7.84 26.46
C LYS A 238 -20.73 7.25 26.12
N VAL A 239 -20.81 5.93 26.12
CA VAL A 239 -22.12 5.27 26.10
C VAL A 239 -22.74 5.44 27.49
N LYS A 240 -23.89 6.12 27.59
CA LYS A 240 -24.66 6.24 28.83
C LYS A 240 -25.48 5.02 29.11
N THR A 241 -26.20 4.53 28.13
CA THR A 241 -27.02 3.33 28.22
C THR A 241 -26.96 2.55 26.92
N ALA A 242 -27.14 1.25 27.01
CA ALA A 242 -27.30 0.38 25.85
C ALA A 242 -28.26 -0.75 26.25
N THR A 243 -29.14 -1.16 25.33
CA THR A 243 -30.09 -2.25 25.58
C THR A 243 -29.36 -3.58 25.78
N SER A 244 -28.31 -3.83 25.05
CA SER A 244 -27.49 -5.02 25.19
C SER A 244 -26.13 -4.89 24.48
N GLY A 245 -25.19 -5.79 24.77
CA GLY A 245 -23.88 -5.84 24.14
C GLY A 245 -22.93 -4.72 24.56
N ASN A 246 -21.76 -4.66 23.91
CA ASN A 246 -20.74 -3.62 24.14
C ASN A 246 -20.91 -2.49 23.12
N ALA A 247 -21.76 -1.51 23.42
CA ALA A 247 -22.01 -0.39 22.50
C ALA A 247 -20.79 0.56 22.37
N ALA A 248 -19.83 0.51 23.28
CA ALA A 248 -18.59 1.29 23.16
C ALA A 248 -17.78 0.92 21.90
N ALA A 249 -17.89 -0.32 21.45
CA ALA A 249 -17.29 -0.76 20.18
C ALA A 249 -17.81 -0.04 18.93
N ALA A 250 -18.96 0.64 19.01
CA ALA A 250 -19.45 1.47 17.92
C ALA A 250 -18.81 2.88 17.90
N LEU A 251 -18.02 3.23 18.92
CA LEU A 251 -17.44 4.55 19.10
C LEU A 251 -15.90 4.58 19.09
N ASP A 252 -15.24 3.42 19.04
CA ASP A 252 -13.79 3.27 19.25
C ASP A 252 -12.92 3.53 18.00
N ASP A 253 -13.55 3.83 16.85
CA ASP A 253 -12.91 4.04 15.54
C ASP A 253 -12.09 2.83 15.05
N ASN A 254 -12.39 1.62 15.58
CA ASN A 254 -11.75 0.39 15.17
C ASN A 254 -12.71 -0.44 14.29
N PRO A 255 -12.44 -0.61 12.98
CA PRO A 255 -13.31 -1.38 12.08
C PRO A 255 -13.36 -2.89 12.38
N GLU A 256 -12.43 -3.40 13.20
CA GLU A 256 -12.40 -4.82 13.58
C GLU A 256 -13.29 -5.12 14.79
N THR A 257 -13.70 -4.09 15.53
CA THR A 257 -14.68 -4.22 16.61
C THR A 257 -16.08 -3.88 16.12
N SER A 258 -17.10 -4.38 16.79
CA SER A 258 -18.49 -4.06 16.46
C SER A 258 -19.40 -4.18 17.69
N TRP A 259 -20.41 -3.32 17.75
CA TRP A 259 -21.52 -3.53 18.68
C TRP A 259 -22.45 -4.59 18.10
N LEU A 260 -22.56 -5.71 18.81
CA LEU A 260 -23.52 -6.78 18.52
C LEU A 260 -24.52 -6.84 19.68
N ALA A 261 -25.76 -6.51 19.39
CA ALA A 261 -26.85 -6.68 20.33
C ALA A 261 -27.16 -8.17 20.51
N LYS A 262 -27.49 -8.55 21.75
CA LYS A 262 -27.74 -9.95 22.12
C LYS A 262 -29.24 -10.32 22.13
N ALA A 263 -30.10 -9.38 21.80
CA ALA A 263 -31.56 -9.56 21.80
C ALA A 263 -32.16 -9.11 20.47
N GLU A 264 -33.44 -9.40 20.28
CA GLU A 264 -34.19 -8.98 19.10
C GLU A 264 -34.35 -7.45 19.02
N ALA A 265 -34.60 -6.94 17.82
CA ALA A 265 -34.89 -5.52 17.62
C ALA A 265 -36.26 -5.11 18.28
N PRO A 266 -36.39 -3.86 18.71
CA PRO A 266 -35.46 -2.75 18.55
C PRO A 266 -34.32 -2.75 19.60
N GLN A 267 -33.14 -2.34 19.19
CA GLN A 267 -31.99 -2.16 20.07
C GLN A 267 -31.52 -0.72 20.01
N SER A 268 -31.12 -0.17 21.15
CA SER A 268 -30.70 1.22 21.22
C SER A 268 -29.48 1.41 22.14
N PHE A 269 -28.76 2.48 21.93
CA PHE A 269 -27.79 3.02 22.87
C PHE A 269 -27.80 4.54 22.85
N VAL A 270 -27.49 5.13 24.00
CA VAL A 270 -27.40 6.58 24.17
C VAL A 270 -25.98 6.99 24.36
N VAL A 271 -25.53 7.98 23.61
CA VAL A 271 -24.19 8.53 23.65
C VAL A 271 -24.19 9.91 24.30
N ASP A 272 -23.37 10.08 25.31
CA ASP A 272 -23.01 11.38 25.84
C ASP A 272 -21.79 11.88 25.04
N MET A 273 -21.96 12.95 24.27
CA MET A 273 -20.91 13.55 23.46
C MET A 273 -20.04 14.54 24.26
N GLY A 274 -20.30 14.71 25.57
CA GLY A 274 -19.57 15.56 26.48
C GLY A 274 -19.86 17.06 26.42
N LYS A 275 -20.37 17.54 25.28
CA LYS A 275 -20.84 18.93 25.05
C LYS A 275 -21.88 18.95 23.92
N PRO A 276 -22.67 20.03 23.81
CA PRO A 276 -23.57 20.21 22.69
C PRO A 276 -22.82 20.33 21.35
N TYR A 277 -23.32 19.68 20.33
CA TYR A 277 -22.86 19.78 18.94
C TYR A 277 -24.06 20.00 18.02
N GLN A 278 -23.84 20.76 16.95
CA GLN A 278 -24.80 20.83 15.85
C GLN A 278 -24.49 19.67 14.89
N VAL A 279 -25.34 18.66 14.90
CA VAL A 279 -25.19 17.47 14.08
C VAL A 279 -26.11 17.55 12.87
N SER A 280 -25.57 17.43 11.66
CA SER A 280 -26.32 17.46 10.40
C SER A 280 -26.37 16.10 9.71
N SER A 281 -25.50 15.19 10.07
CA SER A 281 -25.43 13.84 9.49
C SER A 281 -24.71 12.88 10.42
N PHE A 282 -24.94 11.59 10.19
CA PHE A 282 -24.14 10.54 10.81
C PHE A 282 -23.71 9.53 9.75
N SER A 283 -22.72 8.71 10.07
CA SER A 283 -22.31 7.57 9.25
C SER A 283 -22.36 6.29 10.05
N TYR A 284 -22.87 5.26 9.43
CA TYR A 284 -22.90 3.91 9.95
C TYR A 284 -21.91 3.04 9.16
N LEU A 285 -20.99 2.41 9.86
CA LEU A 285 -20.11 1.39 9.31
C LEU A 285 -20.59 0.02 9.79
N PRO A 286 -21.12 -0.85 8.91
CA PRO A 286 -21.48 -2.20 9.29
C PRO A 286 -20.24 -3.00 9.68
N ARG A 287 -20.42 -4.14 10.35
CA ARG A 287 -19.34 -5.06 10.71
C ARG A 287 -18.54 -5.47 9.47
N GLN A 288 -17.20 -5.61 9.62
CA GLN A 288 -16.29 -5.85 8.50
C GLN A 288 -15.76 -7.29 8.43
N ASP A 289 -16.24 -8.20 9.27
CA ASP A 289 -15.80 -9.60 9.37
C ASP A 289 -16.45 -10.55 8.34
N GLY A 290 -17.14 -10.00 7.35
CA GLY A 290 -17.81 -10.75 6.27
C GLY A 290 -19.14 -11.41 6.67
N LYS A 291 -19.58 -11.28 7.94
CA LYS A 291 -20.88 -11.81 8.39
C LYS A 291 -21.97 -10.77 8.18
N THR A 292 -23.16 -11.22 7.80
CA THR A 292 -24.33 -10.35 7.55
C THR A 292 -25.30 -10.29 8.72
N SER A 293 -25.22 -11.24 9.67
CA SER A 293 -26.06 -11.24 10.87
C SER A 293 -25.80 -10.02 11.74
N GLY A 294 -26.86 -9.34 12.16
CA GLY A 294 -26.78 -8.12 12.98
C GLY A 294 -26.47 -6.84 12.19
N MET A 295 -26.54 -6.87 10.86
CA MET A 295 -26.53 -5.64 10.07
C MET A 295 -27.86 -4.90 10.28
N THR A 296 -27.76 -3.58 10.47
CA THR A 296 -28.92 -2.71 10.68
C THR A 296 -29.54 -2.32 9.34
N ASP A 297 -30.80 -2.58 9.14
CA ASP A 297 -31.58 -2.20 7.96
C ASP A 297 -32.46 -0.97 8.19
N LYS A 298 -32.83 -0.70 9.46
CA LYS A 298 -33.58 0.48 9.87
C LYS A 298 -33.04 1.08 11.15
N TYR A 299 -33.01 2.41 11.22
CA TYR A 299 -32.54 3.16 12.38
C TYR A 299 -33.34 4.44 12.58
N GLN A 300 -33.35 4.94 13.81
CA GLN A 300 -33.95 6.19 14.23
C GLN A 300 -32.99 6.95 15.14
N PHE A 301 -32.97 8.27 15.02
CA PHE A 301 -32.28 9.20 15.91
C PHE A 301 -33.27 10.03 16.68
N GLU A 302 -32.97 10.28 17.93
CA GLU A 302 -33.67 11.16 18.84
C GLU A 302 -32.71 12.16 19.49
#